data_431f89648314e4cc3bd51af4609b9baf
#
_entry.id   431f89648314e4cc3bd51af4609b9baf
#
_cell.length_a   1.000
_cell.length_b   1.000
_cell.length_c   1.000
_cell.angle_alpha   90.00
_cell.angle_beta   90.00
_cell.angle_gamma   90.00
#
_symmetry.space_group_name_H-M   'P 1'
#
loop_
_entity.id
_entity.type
_entity.pdbx_description
1 polymer ?
#
loop_
_entity_poly.entity_id
_entity_poly.type
_entity_poly.pdbx_seq_one_letter_code
_entity_poly.pdbx_strand_id
1 'polypeptide(L)'
;PDDPAVSFSADGDARWVKKGRKSTLGYKGFARCDEEGFIDKVHVTPANAGESPEFGTMTEGAKAQRVLADKAYASRANRERLKGKHRDGIMRKAARGRPLKASEKRFNRLISKRRFRVEQCFGTMKRLFGLQRARYFGLAKTHAQMAVAAISQNLLKAANTITLSTRTLIAA
;
A
#
# COMPACT_ATOMS: atom_id res chain seq x y z
N PRO A 1 -3.81 31.71 19.20
CA PRO A 1 -3.30 31.22 17.91
C PRO A 1 -2.60 32.27 17.08
N ASP A 2 -2.14 33.37 17.69
CA ASP A 2 -1.51 34.48 16.97
C ASP A 2 0.01 34.56 17.26
N ASP A 3 0.66 33.41 17.40
CA ASP A 3 2.12 33.35 17.45
C ASP A 3 2.65 33.51 16.01
N PRO A 4 3.33 34.64 15.67
CA PRO A 4 3.85 34.91 14.33
C PRO A 4 4.90 33.89 13.86
N ALA A 5 5.43 33.05 14.79
CA ALA A 5 6.34 31.94 14.46
C ALA A 5 5.63 30.67 13.97
N VAL A 6 4.29 30.60 14.05
CA VAL A 6 3.51 29.41 13.63
C VAL A 6 2.83 29.69 12.30
N SER A 7 3.32 29.06 11.24
CA SER A 7 2.63 29.06 9.94
C SER A 7 1.86 27.74 9.74
N PHE A 8 0.60 27.84 9.34
CA PHE A 8 -0.25 26.72 9.03
C PHE A 8 -0.19 26.40 7.53
N SER A 9 -0.24 25.11 7.19
CA SER A 9 -0.38 24.69 5.80
C SER A 9 -1.77 25.10 5.29
N ALA A 10 -1.84 25.59 4.06
CA ALA A 10 -3.12 25.83 3.36
C ALA A 10 -3.93 24.53 3.17
N ASP A 11 -3.29 23.36 3.31
CA ASP A 11 -3.94 22.04 3.26
C ASP A 11 -4.23 21.55 4.68
N GLY A 12 -5.48 21.71 5.12
CA GLY A 12 -5.95 21.34 6.46
C GLY A 12 -5.95 19.83 6.75
N ASP A 13 -5.90 18.98 5.72
CA ASP A 13 -5.90 17.53 5.87
C ASP A 13 -4.49 16.93 5.87
N ALA A 14 -3.50 17.64 5.31
CA ALA A 14 -2.12 17.17 5.28
C ALA A 14 -1.51 17.17 6.69
N ARG A 15 -0.66 16.19 6.99
CA ARG A 15 0.06 16.09 8.27
C ARG A 15 1.54 15.80 8.05
N TRP A 16 2.34 16.23 9.01
CA TRP A 16 3.77 15.95 9.04
C TRP A 16 4.05 14.51 9.47
N VAL A 17 4.93 13.84 8.74
CA VAL A 17 5.53 12.57 9.16
C VAL A 17 7.05 12.66 9.09
N LYS A 18 7.72 12.17 10.14
CA LYS A 18 9.19 12.08 10.19
C LYS A 18 9.63 10.65 9.90
N LYS A 19 10.51 10.48 8.91
CA LYS A 19 11.18 9.21 8.61
C LYS A 19 12.69 9.42 8.65
N GLY A 20 13.33 8.93 9.69
CA GLY A 20 14.74 9.20 9.95
C GLY A 20 14.98 10.71 10.17
N ARG A 21 15.85 11.30 9.35
CA ARG A 21 16.15 12.75 9.39
C ARG A 21 15.23 13.61 8.53
N LYS A 22 14.39 13.01 7.69
CA LYS A 22 13.52 13.75 6.76
C LYS A 22 12.11 13.87 7.32
N SER A 23 11.60 15.10 7.36
CA SER A 23 10.19 15.41 7.60
C SER A 23 9.48 15.67 6.26
N THR A 24 8.27 15.16 6.11
CA THR A 24 7.46 15.34 4.91
C THR A 24 6.05 15.69 5.32
N LEU A 25 5.48 16.75 4.76
CA LEU A 25 4.08 17.11 4.86
C LEU A 25 3.31 16.42 3.74
N GLY A 26 2.14 15.86 4.04
CA GLY A 26 1.27 15.30 3.02
C GLY A 26 0.44 14.12 3.49
N TYR A 27 0.37 13.10 2.65
CA TYR A 27 -0.54 11.98 2.77
C TYR A 27 0.18 10.64 2.68
N LYS A 28 -0.49 9.59 3.14
CA LYS A 28 -0.05 8.20 3.03
C LYS A 28 -1.07 7.44 2.19
N GLY A 29 -0.60 6.85 1.08
CA GLY A 29 -1.42 6.01 0.21
C GLY A 29 -1.24 4.53 0.53
N PHE A 30 -2.34 3.79 0.49
CA PHE A 30 -2.43 2.34 0.63
C PHE A 30 -3.02 1.76 -0.63
N ALA A 31 -2.51 0.62 -1.07
CA ALA A 31 -3.05 -0.12 -2.19
C ALA A 31 -3.10 -1.61 -1.87
N ARG A 32 -4.16 -2.26 -2.30
CA ARG A 32 -4.28 -3.72 -2.36
C ARG A 32 -4.28 -4.13 -3.82
N CYS A 33 -3.58 -5.21 -4.13
CA CYS A 33 -3.61 -5.82 -5.44
C CYS A 33 -3.80 -7.34 -5.32
N ASP A 34 -4.26 -7.96 -6.39
CA ASP A 34 -4.36 -9.40 -6.54
C ASP A 34 -2.99 -10.07 -6.81
N GLU A 35 -3.01 -11.37 -7.08
CA GLU A 35 -1.81 -12.16 -7.38
C GLU A 35 -1.16 -11.77 -8.72
N GLU A 36 -1.91 -11.20 -9.63
CA GLU A 36 -1.43 -10.74 -10.93
C GLU A 36 -0.90 -9.30 -10.86
N GLY A 37 -1.23 -8.56 -9.81
CA GLY A 37 -0.83 -7.17 -9.58
C GLY A 37 -1.81 -6.16 -10.17
N PHE A 38 -3.09 -6.51 -10.32
CA PHE A 38 -4.16 -5.55 -10.53
C PHE A 38 -4.59 -4.95 -9.20
N ILE A 39 -4.70 -3.64 -9.14
CA ILE A 39 -5.10 -2.92 -7.93
C ILE A 39 -6.62 -2.96 -7.83
N ASP A 40 -7.14 -3.51 -6.74
CA ASP A 40 -8.58 -3.63 -6.49
C ASP A 40 -9.08 -2.70 -5.37
N LYS A 41 -8.17 -2.15 -4.56
CA LYS A 41 -8.52 -1.18 -3.52
C LYS A 41 -7.39 -0.17 -3.29
N VAL A 42 -7.76 1.09 -3.16
CA VAL A 42 -6.87 2.18 -2.73
C VAL A 42 -7.47 2.91 -1.54
N HIS A 43 -6.63 3.46 -0.69
CA HIS A 43 -7.03 4.26 0.44
C HIS A 43 -5.95 5.32 0.74
N VAL A 44 -6.37 6.49 1.20
CA VAL A 44 -5.46 7.60 1.53
C VAL A 44 -5.79 8.13 2.91
N THR A 45 -4.75 8.38 3.70
CA THR A 45 -4.85 8.99 5.03
C THR A 45 -3.86 10.15 5.14
N PRO A 46 -3.98 11.01 6.15
CA PRO A 46 -2.90 11.94 6.52
C PRO A 46 -1.59 11.17 6.76
N ALA A 47 -0.45 11.79 6.45
CA ALA A 47 0.84 11.09 6.46
C ALA A 47 1.24 10.52 7.83
N ASN A 48 0.76 11.13 8.93
CA ASN A 48 1.03 10.68 10.30
C ASN A 48 0.16 9.50 10.77
N ALA A 49 -0.86 9.09 9.99
CA ALA A 49 -1.70 7.95 10.35
C ALA A 49 -0.88 6.65 10.43
N GLY A 50 -1.16 5.83 11.45
CA GLY A 50 -0.55 4.52 11.62
C GLY A 50 -0.99 3.57 10.51
N GLU A 51 -0.16 2.59 10.17
CA GLU A 51 -0.53 1.60 9.14
C GLU A 51 -1.44 0.50 9.69
N SER A 52 -1.18 0.08 10.93
CA SER A 52 -1.89 -1.04 11.55
C SER A 52 -3.40 -0.84 11.68
N PRO A 53 -3.93 0.34 12.04
CA PRO A 53 -5.38 0.60 12.06
C PRO A 53 -6.05 0.45 10.70
N GLU A 54 -5.36 0.83 9.61
CA GLU A 54 -5.91 0.81 8.25
C GLU A 54 -6.06 -0.60 7.67
N PHE A 55 -5.55 -1.62 8.36
CA PHE A 55 -5.64 -3.01 7.90
C PHE A 55 -7.07 -3.48 7.68
N GLY A 56 -7.99 -3.10 8.57
CA GLY A 56 -9.42 -3.43 8.45
C GLY A 56 -9.99 -2.89 7.15
N THR A 57 -9.82 -1.59 6.92
CA THR A 57 -10.26 -0.91 5.69
C THR A 57 -9.67 -1.58 4.44
N MET A 58 -8.38 -1.90 4.46
CA MET A 58 -7.71 -2.50 3.30
C MET A 58 -8.11 -3.96 3.04
N THR A 59 -8.55 -4.72 4.07
CA THR A 59 -8.96 -6.12 3.91
C THR A 59 -10.45 -6.31 3.67
N GLU A 60 -11.25 -5.27 3.89
CA GLU A 60 -12.68 -5.29 3.62
C GLU A 60 -12.95 -5.64 2.14
N GLY A 61 -13.85 -6.61 1.90
CA GLY A 61 -14.18 -7.10 0.57
C GLY A 61 -13.07 -7.89 -0.13
N ALA A 62 -11.98 -8.25 0.57
CA ALA A 62 -10.94 -9.10 -0.02
C ALA A 62 -11.49 -10.51 -0.26
N LYS A 63 -11.27 -11.03 -1.48
CA LYS A 63 -11.69 -12.40 -1.88
C LYS A 63 -10.55 -13.43 -1.79
N ALA A 64 -9.33 -12.97 -1.54
CA ALA A 64 -8.13 -13.82 -1.53
C ALA A 64 -8.17 -14.85 -0.41
N GLN A 65 -7.74 -16.08 -0.68
CA GLN A 65 -7.59 -17.12 0.35
C GLN A 65 -6.56 -16.72 1.42
N ARG A 66 -5.53 -15.98 1.05
CA ARG A 66 -4.47 -15.49 1.95
C ARG A 66 -4.25 -14.00 1.75
N VAL A 67 -4.21 -13.26 2.84
CA VAL A 67 -3.86 -11.83 2.84
C VAL A 67 -2.39 -11.67 3.20
N LEU A 68 -1.62 -11.04 2.32
CA LEU A 68 -0.20 -10.75 2.52
C LEU A 68 -0.03 -9.30 2.98
N ALA A 69 0.70 -9.09 4.08
CA ALA A 69 0.95 -7.75 4.60
C ALA A 69 2.35 -7.61 5.24
N ASP A 70 2.83 -6.36 5.32
CA ASP A 70 4.11 -6.05 5.94
C ASP A 70 4.06 -6.25 7.47
N LYS A 71 5.23 -6.31 8.07
CA LYS A 71 5.44 -6.32 9.52
C LYS A 71 4.84 -5.11 10.25
N ALA A 72 4.59 -3.99 9.57
CA ALA A 72 3.88 -2.83 10.12
C ALA A 72 2.44 -3.17 10.55
N TYR A 73 1.83 -4.15 9.88
CA TYR A 73 0.48 -4.66 10.20
C TYR A 73 0.47 -5.79 11.24
N ALA A 74 1.63 -6.18 11.78
CA ALA A 74 1.78 -7.32 12.69
C ALA A 74 1.25 -7.01 14.09
N SER A 75 -0.07 -6.87 14.24
CA SER A 75 -0.78 -6.78 15.52
C SER A 75 -1.63 -8.02 15.78
N ARG A 76 -1.94 -8.30 17.07
CA ARG A 76 -2.86 -9.38 17.43
C ARG A 76 -4.25 -9.13 16.84
N ALA A 77 -4.74 -7.89 16.93
CA ALA A 77 -6.05 -7.51 16.40
C ALA A 77 -6.16 -7.76 14.89
N ASN A 78 -5.13 -7.43 14.10
CA ASN A 78 -5.14 -7.66 12.66
C ASN A 78 -5.11 -9.15 12.31
N ARG A 79 -4.41 -9.98 13.08
CA ARG A 79 -4.44 -11.45 12.89
C ARG A 79 -5.79 -12.05 13.24
N GLU A 80 -6.43 -11.57 14.30
CA GLU A 80 -7.79 -11.99 14.66
C GLU A 80 -8.81 -11.65 13.56
N ARG A 81 -8.67 -10.48 12.89
CA ARG A 81 -9.53 -10.09 11.76
C ARG A 81 -9.46 -11.06 10.58
N LEU A 82 -8.34 -11.77 10.41
CA LEU A 82 -8.17 -12.75 9.34
C LEU A 82 -8.75 -14.13 9.68
N LYS A 83 -8.93 -14.45 10.97
CA LYS A 83 -9.41 -15.76 11.40
C LYS A 83 -10.78 -16.10 10.80
N GLY A 84 -10.92 -17.30 10.31
CA GLY A 84 -12.15 -17.81 9.69
C GLY A 84 -12.45 -17.25 8.29
N LYS A 85 -11.71 -16.23 7.84
CA LYS A 85 -11.91 -15.58 6.53
C LYS A 85 -10.73 -15.78 5.59
N HIS A 86 -9.53 -15.58 6.08
CA HIS A 86 -8.31 -15.59 5.27
C HIS A 86 -7.16 -16.27 6.00
N ARG A 87 -6.26 -16.91 5.26
CA ARG A 87 -4.98 -17.38 5.81
C ARG A 87 -4.07 -16.19 6.13
N ASP A 88 -3.47 -16.20 7.31
CA ASP A 88 -2.54 -15.16 7.78
C ASP A 88 -1.24 -15.18 6.95
N GLY A 89 -1.02 -14.14 6.19
CA GLY A 89 0.21 -13.82 5.48
C GLY A 89 0.89 -12.54 5.98
N ILE A 90 0.56 -12.06 7.18
CA ILE A 90 1.22 -10.89 7.77
C ILE A 90 2.64 -11.29 8.22
N MET A 91 3.66 -10.58 7.76
CA MET A 91 5.05 -10.81 8.14
C MET A 91 5.22 -10.80 9.66
N ARG A 92 6.15 -11.62 10.17
CA ARG A 92 6.46 -11.70 11.60
C ARG A 92 7.36 -10.53 11.99
N LYS A 93 7.09 -9.95 13.16
CA LYS A 93 7.86 -8.83 13.72
C LYS A 93 8.63 -9.31 14.95
N ALA A 94 9.93 -8.99 15.03
CA ALA A 94 10.69 -9.19 16.25
C ALA A 94 10.16 -8.30 17.36
N ALA A 95 10.23 -8.75 18.60
CA ALA A 95 9.93 -7.96 19.80
C ALA A 95 11.20 -7.84 20.65
N ARG A 96 11.20 -6.92 21.60
CA ARG A 96 12.32 -6.75 22.55
C ARG A 96 12.51 -8.08 23.31
N GLY A 97 13.73 -8.61 23.29
CA GLY A 97 14.06 -9.89 23.92
C GLY A 97 13.60 -11.15 23.14
N ARG A 98 12.88 -10.99 22.01
CA ARG A 98 12.42 -12.10 21.17
C ARG A 98 12.82 -11.87 19.69
N PRO A 99 14.01 -12.28 19.27
CA PRO A 99 14.39 -12.26 17.86
C PRO A 99 13.55 -13.24 17.05
N LEU A 100 13.48 -13.04 15.74
CA LEU A 100 12.78 -13.96 14.84
C LEU A 100 13.51 -15.30 14.75
N LYS A 101 12.76 -16.39 14.86
CA LYS A 101 13.22 -17.77 14.63
C LYS A 101 13.56 -17.96 13.14
N ALA A 102 14.37 -18.98 12.82
CA ALA A 102 14.74 -19.30 11.43
C ALA A 102 13.50 -19.55 10.54
N SER A 103 12.50 -20.26 11.05
CA SER A 103 11.22 -20.49 10.35
C SER A 103 10.46 -19.18 10.06
N GLU A 104 10.42 -18.23 11.02
CA GLU A 104 9.78 -16.93 10.86
C GLU A 104 10.53 -16.06 9.83
N LYS A 105 11.86 -16.11 9.82
CA LYS A 105 12.70 -15.44 8.79
C LYS A 105 12.43 -16.02 7.41
N ARG A 106 12.34 -17.36 7.28
CA ARG A 106 11.99 -18.05 6.03
C ARG A 106 10.58 -17.66 5.56
N PHE A 107 9.60 -17.67 6.45
CA PHE A 107 8.24 -17.21 6.17
C PHE A 107 8.23 -15.76 5.64
N ASN A 108 8.89 -14.83 6.34
CA ASN A 108 8.98 -13.45 5.92
C ASN A 108 9.59 -13.30 4.52
N ARG A 109 10.62 -14.07 4.20
CA ARG A 109 11.25 -14.08 2.87
C ARG A 109 10.26 -14.51 1.78
N LEU A 110 9.45 -15.53 2.03
CA LEU A 110 8.43 -16.00 1.08
C LEU A 110 7.33 -14.95 0.88
N ILE A 111 6.86 -14.34 1.97
CA ILE A 111 5.86 -13.27 1.90
C ILE A 111 6.42 -12.06 1.15
N SER A 112 7.63 -11.63 1.44
CA SER A 112 8.28 -10.49 0.78
C SER A 112 8.38 -10.69 -0.74
N LYS A 113 8.77 -11.88 -1.21
CA LYS A 113 8.83 -12.21 -2.64
C LYS A 113 7.47 -12.02 -3.35
N ARG A 114 6.37 -12.38 -2.69
CA ARG A 114 5.02 -12.21 -3.26
C ARG A 114 4.53 -10.76 -3.19
N ARG A 115 4.88 -10.06 -2.10
CA ARG A 115 4.52 -8.64 -1.92
C ARG A 115 5.22 -7.69 -2.89
N PHE A 116 6.27 -8.13 -3.56
CA PHE A 116 6.96 -7.36 -4.60
C PHE A 116 5.98 -6.83 -5.66
N ARG A 117 4.87 -7.50 -5.94
CA ARG A 117 3.87 -7.05 -6.90
C ARG A 117 3.23 -5.71 -6.51
N VAL A 118 2.82 -5.53 -5.25
CA VAL A 118 2.27 -4.25 -4.81
C VAL A 118 3.32 -3.13 -4.83
N GLU A 119 4.57 -3.46 -4.57
CA GLU A 119 5.68 -2.51 -4.69
C GLU A 119 5.91 -2.07 -6.14
N GLN A 120 5.80 -3.00 -7.10
CA GLN A 120 5.81 -2.68 -8.53
C GLN A 120 4.64 -1.76 -8.91
N CYS A 121 3.42 -2.03 -8.41
CA CYS A 121 2.27 -1.15 -8.65
C CYS A 121 2.55 0.29 -8.18
N PHE A 122 3.06 0.46 -6.96
CA PHE A 122 3.46 1.77 -6.46
C PHE A 122 4.58 2.40 -7.29
N GLY A 123 5.57 1.62 -7.70
CA GLY A 123 6.65 2.08 -8.57
C GLY A 123 6.12 2.63 -9.90
N THR A 124 5.20 1.92 -10.54
CA THR A 124 4.56 2.33 -11.79
C THR A 124 3.71 3.58 -11.59
N MET A 125 2.83 3.61 -10.59
CA MET A 125 2.00 4.78 -10.29
C MET A 125 2.83 6.03 -10.02
N LYS A 126 3.93 5.90 -9.30
CA LYS A 126 4.83 7.02 -9.01
C LYS A 126 5.58 7.49 -10.26
N ARG A 127 6.13 6.58 -11.04
CA ARG A 127 6.98 6.90 -12.19
C ARG A 127 6.18 7.42 -13.38
N LEU A 128 5.06 6.77 -13.72
CA LEU A 128 4.30 7.05 -14.94
C LEU A 128 3.08 7.93 -14.70
N PHE A 129 2.44 7.83 -13.53
CA PHE A 129 1.16 8.49 -13.26
C PHE A 129 1.24 9.57 -12.16
N GLY A 130 2.44 10.05 -11.86
CA GLY A 130 2.67 11.23 -11.04
C GLY A 130 2.27 11.10 -9.56
N LEU A 131 2.16 9.87 -9.02
CA LEU A 131 1.77 9.64 -7.61
C LEU A 131 2.90 9.97 -6.61
N GLN A 132 3.99 10.60 -7.04
CA GLN A 132 5.07 11.01 -6.13
C GLN A 132 4.68 12.19 -5.24
N ARG A 133 3.75 13.03 -5.71
CA ARG A 133 3.28 14.23 -5.01
C ARG A 133 1.77 14.31 -5.07
N ALA A 134 1.15 14.75 -3.98
CA ALA A 134 -0.22 15.21 -4.00
C ALA A 134 -0.29 16.49 -4.85
N ARG A 135 -1.16 16.49 -5.86
CA ARG A 135 -1.37 17.65 -6.75
C ARG A 135 -2.50 18.54 -6.26
N TYR A 136 -3.28 18.05 -5.32
CA TYR A 136 -4.48 18.72 -4.81
C TYR A 136 -4.43 18.77 -3.29
N PHE A 137 -5.12 19.74 -2.73
CA PHE A 137 -5.36 19.86 -1.30
C PHE A 137 -6.59 19.02 -0.89
N GLY A 138 -6.51 18.38 0.27
CA GLY A 138 -7.57 17.60 0.87
C GLY A 138 -7.52 16.12 0.56
N LEU A 139 -7.98 15.31 1.50
CA LEU A 139 -8.00 13.85 1.45
C LEU A 139 -8.79 13.31 0.25
N ALA A 140 -9.99 13.87 0.00
CA ALA A 140 -10.87 13.39 -1.06
C ALA A 140 -10.22 13.53 -2.45
N LYS A 141 -9.63 14.69 -2.75
CA LYS A 141 -8.97 14.94 -4.03
C LYS A 141 -7.69 14.12 -4.18
N THR A 142 -6.93 13.95 -3.10
CA THR A 142 -5.73 13.10 -3.10
C THR A 142 -6.08 11.62 -3.26
N HIS A 143 -7.20 11.17 -2.65
CA HIS A 143 -7.74 9.83 -2.88
C HIS A 143 -8.15 9.63 -4.34
N ALA A 144 -8.85 10.60 -4.94
CA ALA A 144 -9.22 10.56 -6.36
C ALA A 144 -7.99 10.49 -7.27
N GLN A 145 -6.95 11.29 -6.99
CA GLN A 145 -5.67 11.21 -7.72
C GLN A 145 -5.06 9.80 -7.66
N MET A 146 -5.07 9.18 -6.48
CA MET A 146 -4.55 7.83 -6.32
C MET A 146 -5.41 6.79 -7.04
N ALA A 147 -6.74 6.93 -7.02
CA ALA A 147 -7.66 6.05 -7.72
C ALA A 147 -7.46 6.11 -9.24
N VAL A 148 -7.31 7.31 -9.82
CA VAL A 148 -7.00 7.49 -11.24
C VAL A 148 -5.65 6.85 -11.59
N ALA A 149 -4.62 7.05 -10.77
CA ALA A 149 -3.32 6.41 -10.99
C ALA A 149 -3.40 4.88 -10.93
N ALA A 150 -4.22 4.31 -10.06
CA ALA A 150 -4.45 2.87 -9.96
C ALA A 150 -5.20 2.32 -11.17
N ILE A 151 -6.22 3.02 -11.66
CA ILE A 151 -6.95 2.66 -12.90
C ILE A 151 -5.99 2.70 -14.09
N SER A 152 -5.20 3.75 -14.24
CA SER A 152 -4.22 3.88 -15.33
C SER A 152 -3.16 2.77 -15.29
N GLN A 153 -2.69 2.40 -14.09
CA GLN A 153 -1.78 1.27 -13.87
C GLN A 153 -2.42 -0.05 -14.31
N ASN A 154 -3.70 -0.29 -13.95
CA ASN A 154 -4.42 -1.49 -14.33
C ASN A 154 -4.63 -1.57 -15.85
N LEU A 155 -5.00 -0.47 -16.49
CA LEU A 155 -5.17 -0.40 -17.96
C LEU A 155 -3.85 -0.67 -18.69
N LEU A 156 -2.74 -0.07 -18.24
CA LEU A 156 -1.42 -0.32 -18.81
C LEU A 156 -1.03 -1.80 -18.69
N LYS A 157 -1.31 -2.40 -17.54
CA LYS A 157 -1.03 -3.82 -17.31
C LYS A 157 -1.89 -4.72 -18.20
N ALA A 158 -3.18 -4.44 -18.32
CA ALA A 158 -4.10 -5.18 -19.17
C ALA A 158 -3.65 -5.10 -20.64
N ALA A 159 -3.32 -3.90 -21.14
CA ALA A 159 -2.85 -3.70 -22.50
C ALA A 159 -1.59 -4.52 -22.80
N ASN A 160 -0.61 -4.54 -21.89
CA ASN A 160 0.60 -5.33 -22.05
C ASN A 160 0.32 -6.84 -22.07
N THR A 161 -0.64 -7.33 -21.30
CA THR A 161 -1.05 -8.74 -21.27
C THR A 161 -1.70 -9.15 -22.59
N ILE A 162 -2.61 -8.34 -23.11
CA ILE A 162 -3.29 -8.58 -24.39
C ILE A 162 -2.29 -8.58 -25.55
N THR A 163 -1.36 -7.62 -25.60
CA THR A 163 -0.34 -7.52 -26.66
C THR A 163 0.56 -8.75 -26.69
N LEU A 164 0.95 -9.31 -25.54
CA LEU A 164 1.76 -10.52 -25.47
C LEU A 164 1.00 -11.73 -26.00
N SER A 165 -0.28 -11.87 -25.66
CA SER A 165 -1.13 -12.96 -26.17
C SER A 165 -1.28 -12.91 -27.70
N THR A 166 -1.49 -11.73 -28.26
CA THR A 166 -1.63 -11.56 -29.72
C THR A 166 -0.32 -11.90 -30.47
N ARG A 167 0.83 -11.55 -29.92
CA ARG A 167 2.14 -11.92 -30.52
C ARG A 167 2.35 -13.43 -30.54
N THR A 168 1.93 -14.14 -29.53
CA THR A 168 2.03 -15.62 -29.49
C THR A 168 1.16 -16.29 -30.55
N LEU A 169 -0.01 -15.72 -30.86
CA LEU A 169 -0.94 -16.24 -31.89
C LEU A 169 -0.45 -15.99 -33.32
N ILE A 170 0.36 -14.95 -33.56
CA ILE A 170 0.92 -14.61 -34.87
C ILE A 170 2.20 -15.40 -35.16
N ALA A 171 2.88 -15.91 -34.15
CA ALA A 171 4.13 -16.69 -34.26
C ALA A 171 3.90 -18.23 -34.34
N ALA A 172 2.67 -18.70 -34.26
CA ALA A 172 2.25 -20.09 -34.43
C ALA A 172 1.56 -20.32 -35.78
#